data_808bd3c76bb9e0884121ae406241bbde
#
_entry.id   808bd3c76bb9e0884121ae406241bbde
#
_cell.length_a   1.000
_cell.length_b   1.000
_cell.length_c   1.000
_cell.angle_alpha   90.00
_cell.angle_beta   90.00
_cell.angle_gamma   90.00
#
_symmetry.space_group_name_H-M   'P 1'
#
loop_
_entity.id
_entity.type
_entity.pdbx_description
1 polymer ?
#
loop_
_entity_poly.entity_id
_entity_poly.type
_entity_poly.pdbx_seq_one_letter_code
_entity_poly.pdbx_strand_id
1 'polypeptide(L)'
;MDVGARSRAEVRALGVDLLDPLTLEKHAYKLANGEVTAPALSSRFGAAALVDLLERLDPSRLEGTVVVAFATRHHVGSQGLDRLTQQVRAEEVLL
;
A
#
# COMPACT_ATOMS: atom_id res chain seq x y z
N MET A 1 16.46 -18.43 -4.38
CA MET A 1 15.18 -18.85 -4.98
C MET A 1 15.49 -19.87 -6.06
N ASP A 2 14.79 -20.98 -6.06
CA ASP A 2 14.88 -21.96 -7.14
C ASP A 2 13.71 -21.73 -8.11
N VAL A 3 14.02 -21.54 -9.38
CA VAL A 3 13.04 -21.35 -10.46
C VAL A 3 12.94 -22.57 -11.37
N GLY A 4 13.57 -23.69 -10.98
CA GLY A 4 13.62 -24.92 -11.76
C GLY A 4 14.55 -24.88 -12.98
N ALA A 5 15.28 -23.78 -13.19
CA ALA A 5 16.23 -23.64 -14.29
C ALA A 5 17.58 -24.32 -13.97
N ARG A 6 18.19 -24.97 -14.95
CA ARG A 6 19.46 -25.68 -14.82
C ARG A 6 20.66 -24.90 -15.34
N SER A 7 20.40 -23.73 -15.98
CA SER A 7 21.44 -22.87 -16.52
C SER A 7 21.06 -21.41 -16.49
N ARG A 8 22.05 -20.52 -16.56
CA ARG A 8 21.80 -19.06 -16.66
C ARG A 8 20.98 -18.70 -17.92
N ALA A 9 21.15 -19.41 -19.01
CA ALA A 9 20.41 -19.20 -20.24
C ALA A 9 18.92 -19.49 -20.05
N GLU A 10 18.60 -20.57 -19.33
CA GLU A 10 17.22 -20.91 -18.97
C GLU A 10 16.59 -19.87 -18.03
N VAL A 11 17.34 -19.39 -17.03
CA VAL A 11 16.85 -18.30 -16.14
C VAL A 11 16.49 -17.05 -16.94
N ARG A 12 17.36 -16.66 -17.88
CA ARG A 12 17.07 -15.50 -18.76
C ARG A 12 15.90 -15.74 -19.70
N ALA A 13 15.74 -16.95 -20.20
CA ALA A 13 14.59 -17.32 -21.02
C ALA A 13 13.25 -17.22 -20.26
N LEU A 14 13.28 -17.37 -18.93
CA LEU A 14 12.14 -17.10 -18.04
C LEU A 14 11.89 -15.61 -17.77
N GLY A 15 12.72 -14.73 -18.33
CA GLY A 15 12.61 -13.29 -18.13
C GLY A 15 13.16 -12.80 -16.78
N VAL A 16 13.97 -13.61 -16.10
CA VAL A 16 14.56 -13.29 -14.79
C VAL A 16 16.03 -12.89 -15.00
N ASP A 17 16.42 -11.73 -14.45
CA ASP A 17 17.80 -11.25 -14.50
C ASP A 17 18.34 -10.87 -13.11
N LEU A 18 19.63 -10.52 -13.07
CA LEU A 18 20.26 -10.03 -11.84
C LEU A 18 19.60 -8.74 -11.37
N LEU A 19 19.41 -8.64 -10.06
CA LEU A 19 18.78 -7.50 -9.37
C LEU A 19 17.29 -7.37 -9.58
N ASP A 20 16.63 -8.30 -10.25
CA ASP A 20 15.18 -8.32 -10.29
C ASP A 20 14.59 -8.46 -8.88
N PRO A 21 13.60 -7.65 -8.52
CA PRO A 21 12.97 -7.75 -7.21
C PRO A 21 12.20 -9.04 -7.07
N LEU A 22 12.32 -9.65 -5.91
CA LEU A 22 11.67 -10.91 -5.57
C LEU A 22 10.63 -10.65 -4.49
N THR A 23 9.39 -11.05 -4.76
CA THR A 23 8.33 -10.99 -3.74
C THR A 23 7.61 -12.32 -3.66
N LEU A 24 7.16 -12.67 -2.47
CA LEU A 24 6.21 -13.76 -2.31
C LEU A 24 4.88 -13.38 -2.95
N GLU A 25 4.21 -14.35 -3.53
CA GLU A 25 2.85 -14.16 -4.00
C GLU A 25 1.95 -13.69 -2.84
N LYS A 26 1.17 -12.65 -3.09
CA LYS A 26 0.39 -11.97 -2.05
C LYS A 26 -1.10 -12.17 -2.34
N HIS A 27 -1.74 -13.01 -1.54
CA HIS A 27 -3.18 -13.23 -1.60
C HIS A 27 -3.86 -12.76 -0.32
N ALA A 28 -5.10 -12.29 -0.45
CA ALA A 28 -6.01 -12.13 0.65
C ALA A 28 -6.89 -13.38 0.77
N TYR A 29 -7.08 -13.85 1.98
CA TYR A 29 -7.91 -15.01 2.26
C TYR A 29 -9.00 -14.65 3.26
N LYS A 30 -10.22 -15.12 3.00
CA LYS A 30 -11.30 -15.07 3.97
C LYS A 30 -11.24 -16.35 4.82
N LEU A 31 -11.19 -16.18 6.12
CA LEU A 31 -11.16 -17.27 7.09
C LEU A 31 -12.57 -17.80 7.37
N ALA A 32 -12.63 -19.00 7.98
CA ALA A 32 -13.91 -19.67 8.27
C ALA A 32 -14.83 -18.87 9.21
N ASN A 33 -14.26 -18.05 10.10
CA ASN A 33 -14.98 -17.15 11.01
C ASN A 33 -15.39 -15.81 10.39
N GLY A 34 -15.15 -15.63 9.08
CA GLY A 34 -15.47 -14.40 8.35
C GLY A 34 -14.38 -13.32 8.40
N GLU A 35 -13.32 -13.54 9.16
CA GLU A 35 -12.15 -12.66 9.17
C GLU A 35 -11.36 -12.71 7.86
N VAL A 36 -10.51 -11.72 7.63
CA VAL A 36 -9.65 -11.64 6.46
C VAL A 36 -8.19 -11.60 6.90
N THR A 37 -7.36 -12.39 6.25
CA THR A 37 -5.91 -12.32 6.38
C THR A 37 -5.26 -11.96 5.06
N ALA A 38 -4.26 -11.07 5.10
CA ALA A 38 -3.49 -10.66 3.93
C ALA A 38 -2.12 -10.11 4.36
N PRO A 39 -1.11 -10.18 3.50
CA PRO A 39 0.16 -9.50 3.74
C PRO A 39 -0.02 -7.99 3.88
N ALA A 40 0.69 -7.37 4.84
CA ALA A 40 0.64 -5.94 5.13
C ALA A 40 -0.79 -5.40 5.38
N LEU A 41 -1.64 -6.19 6.01
CA LEU A 41 -3.05 -5.84 6.25
C LEU A 41 -3.20 -4.61 7.15
N SER A 42 -2.31 -4.42 8.12
CA SER A 42 -2.30 -3.25 9.00
C SER A 42 -2.25 -1.92 8.24
N SER A 43 -1.35 -1.80 7.27
CA SER A 43 -1.24 -0.60 6.43
C SER A 43 -2.39 -0.48 5.42
N ARG A 44 -2.88 -1.60 4.91
CA ARG A 44 -3.97 -1.62 3.91
C ARG A 44 -5.34 -1.37 4.52
N PHE A 45 -5.53 -1.77 5.76
CA PHE A 45 -6.76 -1.50 6.49
C PHE A 45 -7.01 0.01 6.63
N GLY A 46 -5.99 0.77 7.05
CA GLY A 46 -6.08 2.24 7.12
C GLY A 46 -6.42 2.88 5.77
N ALA A 47 -5.75 2.44 4.69
CA ALA A 47 -6.05 2.91 3.35
C ALA A 47 -7.49 2.60 2.91
N ALA A 48 -7.99 1.40 3.18
CA ALA A 48 -9.36 1.02 2.87
C ALA A 48 -10.38 1.83 3.70
N ALA A 49 -10.11 2.07 4.97
CA ALA A 49 -10.95 2.89 5.82
C ALA A 49 -11.04 4.35 5.33
N LEU A 50 -9.94 4.92 4.83
CA LEU A 50 -9.94 6.26 4.25
C LEU A 50 -10.75 6.32 2.93
N VAL A 51 -10.72 5.28 2.12
CA VAL A 51 -11.55 5.19 0.90
C VAL A 51 -13.03 5.10 1.28
N ASP A 52 -13.41 4.22 2.22
CA ASP A 52 -14.79 4.10 2.71
C ASP A 52 -15.28 5.40 3.34
N LEU A 53 -14.42 6.11 4.06
CA LEU A 53 -14.72 7.44 4.59
C LEU A 53 -15.04 8.43 3.46
N LEU A 54 -14.22 8.50 2.42
CA LEU A 54 -14.45 9.39 1.27
C LEU A 54 -15.77 9.10 0.56
N GLU A 55 -16.13 7.81 0.41
CA GLU A 55 -17.40 7.41 -0.21
C GLU A 55 -18.63 7.82 0.61
N ARG A 56 -18.48 7.94 1.94
CA ARG A 56 -19.55 8.32 2.86
C ARG A 56 -19.62 9.81 3.17
N LEU A 57 -18.57 10.55 2.85
CA LEU A 57 -18.57 12.00 3.06
C LEU A 57 -19.61 12.67 2.15
N ASP A 58 -20.45 13.50 2.78
CA ASP A 58 -21.35 14.39 2.07
C ASP A 58 -20.67 15.76 1.89
N PRO A 59 -20.23 16.10 0.67
CA PRO A 59 -19.53 17.37 0.43
C PRO A 59 -20.35 18.63 0.80
N SER A 60 -21.69 18.53 0.80
CA SER A 60 -22.56 19.64 1.13
C SER A 60 -22.55 20.01 2.62
N ARG A 61 -22.06 19.11 3.47
CA ARG A 61 -21.98 19.28 4.92
C ARG A 61 -20.59 19.65 5.42
N LEU A 62 -19.63 19.79 4.51
CA LEU A 62 -18.26 20.18 4.86
C LEU A 62 -18.14 21.71 4.96
N GLU A 63 -17.63 22.19 6.08
CA GLU A 63 -17.33 23.62 6.30
C GLU A 63 -15.90 24.00 5.85
N GLY A 64 -15.19 23.06 5.24
CA GLY A 64 -13.81 23.23 4.81
C GLY A 64 -13.38 22.23 3.77
N THR A 65 -12.08 22.06 3.61
CA THR A 65 -11.48 21.10 2.66
C THR A 65 -10.96 19.89 3.42
N VAL A 66 -11.38 18.70 2.99
CA VAL A 66 -10.84 17.43 3.45
C VAL A 66 -9.83 16.92 2.42
N VAL A 67 -8.61 16.66 2.84
CA VAL A 67 -7.57 16.08 2.01
C VAL A 67 -7.26 14.69 2.53
N VAL A 68 -7.47 13.69 1.70
CA VAL A 68 -7.04 12.31 1.99
C VAL A 68 -5.77 12.03 1.20
N ALA A 69 -4.73 11.59 1.90
CA ALA A 69 -3.44 11.36 1.29
C ALA A 69 -2.90 9.96 1.60
N PHE A 70 -2.32 9.33 0.58
CA PHE A 70 -1.67 8.04 0.70
C PHE A 70 -0.17 8.23 0.50
N ALA A 71 0.58 8.18 1.59
CA ALA A 71 2.02 8.33 1.56
C ALA A 71 2.71 6.96 1.42
N THR A 72 3.77 6.91 0.63
CA THR A 72 4.65 5.75 0.49
C THR A 72 5.90 5.88 1.35
N ARG A 73 6.75 4.85 1.39
CA ARG A 73 8.02 4.82 2.13
C ARG A 73 7.88 5.05 3.64
N HIS A 74 6.80 4.57 4.23
CA HIS A 74 6.59 4.67 5.67
C HIS A 74 7.71 3.96 6.45
N HIS A 75 8.11 2.76 6.03
CA HIS A 75 9.17 1.98 6.69
C HIS A 75 10.60 2.50 6.44
N VAL A 76 10.75 3.55 5.65
CA VAL A 76 12.04 4.18 5.33
C VAL A 76 12.04 5.63 5.83
N GLY A 77 11.84 5.80 7.15
CA GLY A 77 11.84 7.12 7.78
C GLY A 77 10.69 8.03 7.37
N SER A 78 9.53 7.46 7.00
CA SER A 78 8.31 8.21 6.63
C SER A 78 8.50 9.29 5.54
N GLN A 79 9.46 9.09 4.64
CA GLN A 79 9.85 10.08 3.62
C GLN A 79 8.68 10.60 2.78
N GLY A 80 7.67 9.74 2.51
CA GLY A 80 6.47 10.17 1.79
C GLY A 80 5.63 11.16 2.58
N LEU A 81 5.50 10.96 3.89
CA LEU A 81 4.79 11.88 4.78
C LEU A 81 5.51 13.22 4.88
N ASP A 82 6.82 13.21 5.07
CA ASP A 82 7.64 14.43 5.11
C ASP A 82 7.46 15.27 3.83
N ARG A 83 7.41 14.61 2.69
CA ARG A 83 7.19 15.29 1.41
C ARG A 83 5.78 15.85 1.29
N LEU A 84 4.79 15.11 1.78
CA LEU A 84 3.39 15.52 1.78
C LEU A 84 3.18 16.77 2.63
N THR A 85 3.72 16.82 3.84
CA THR A 85 3.57 17.96 4.76
C THR A 85 4.20 19.25 4.24
N GLN A 86 5.16 19.16 3.30
CA GLN A 86 5.70 20.31 2.60
C GLN A 86 4.77 20.87 1.51
N GLN A 87 3.85 20.07 1.01
CA GLN A 87 2.96 20.42 -0.10
C GLN A 87 1.53 20.75 0.34
N VAL A 88 1.08 20.13 1.42
CA VAL A 88 -0.26 20.29 1.95
C VAL A 88 -0.16 20.99 3.31
N ARG A 89 -0.85 22.12 3.44
CA ARG A 89 -1.05 22.77 4.73
C ARG A 89 -2.41 22.34 5.26
N ALA A 90 -2.43 21.79 6.45
CA ALA A 90 -3.65 21.39 7.14
C ALA A 90 -3.67 22.02 8.53
N GLU A 91 -4.84 22.40 9.00
CA GLU A 91 -5.05 22.90 10.37
C GLU A 91 -5.12 21.72 11.35
N GLU A 92 -5.70 20.61 10.89
CA GLU A 92 -5.79 19.36 11.65
C GLU A 92 -5.30 18.20 10.80
N VAL A 93 -4.60 17.27 11.43
CA VAL A 93 -4.07 16.06 10.79
C VAL A 93 -4.42 14.84 11.63
N LEU A 94 -5.05 13.85 11.00
CA LEU A 94 -5.29 12.53 11.56
C LEU A 94 -4.33 11.52 10.90
N LEU A 95 -3.62 10.73 11.72
CA LEU A 95 -2.67 9.71 11.28
C LEU A 95 -3.09 8.32 11.75
#